data_7f5701d8a371e093cafc7f767fd4bf1b
#
_entry.id   7f5701d8a371e093cafc7f767fd4bf1b
#
_cell.length_a   1.000
_cell.length_b   1.000
_cell.length_c   1.000
_cell.angle_alpha   90.00
_cell.angle_beta   90.00
_cell.angle_gamma   90.00
#
_symmetry.space_group_name_H-M   'P 1'
#
loop_
_entity.id
_entity.type
_entity.pdbx_description
1 polymer ?
#
loop_
_entity_poly.entity_id
_entity_poly.type
_entity_poly.pdbx_seq_one_letter_code
_entity_poly.pdbx_strand_id
1 'polypeptide(L)'
;MNRRTILGISAVTLLFVFLSGPAVAQKKSLQEQLVGTWLVATVDNIRPDGSRFQSLGPNPKGIMIFDANGWFSFQIAQPGRPKFASDNRLQGTAEENKATVQGSLSYYGKFSVDEADRVLHLYVESSSYPNFDGIDNKRIITSLSEDELKWYSPAGSIGTTAEVVWKRAK
;
A
#
# COMPACT_ATOMS: atom_id res chain seq x y z
N MET A 1 21.71 60.63 65.02
CA MET A 1 22.30 59.26 64.98
C MET A 1 21.41 58.38 64.12
N ASN A 2 21.70 58.25 62.80
CA ASN A 2 20.87 57.52 61.85
C ASN A 2 21.62 56.20 61.41
N ARG A 3 21.07 55.08 61.80
CA ARG A 3 21.52 53.76 61.31
C ARG A 3 20.75 53.39 60.03
N ARG A 4 21.41 53.37 58.90
CA ARG A 4 20.89 52.83 57.61
C ARG A 4 21.13 51.34 57.57
N THR A 5 20.06 50.55 57.52
CA THR A 5 20.10 49.11 57.31
C THR A 5 20.06 48.87 55.80
N ILE A 6 21.10 48.22 55.24
CA ILE A 6 21.17 47.83 53.85
C ILE A 6 20.65 46.39 53.74
N LEU A 7 19.50 46.21 53.10
CA LEU A 7 18.97 44.87 52.72
C LEU A 7 19.66 44.41 51.42
N GLY A 8 20.47 43.36 51.57
CA GLY A 8 21.02 42.68 50.40
C GLY A 8 20.00 41.73 49.79
N ILE A 9 19.65 41.97 48.56
CA ILE A 9 18.81 41.05 47.73
C ILE A 9 19.75 40.08 47.05
N SER A 10 19.76 38.82 47.50
CA SER A 10 20.44 37.70 46.79
C SER A 10 19.56 37.21 45.69
N ALA A 11 19.95 37.49 44.44
CA ALA A 11 19.34 36.92 43.27
C ALA A 11 19.84 35.48 43.07
N VAL A 12 19.00 34.47 43.30
CA VAL A 12 19.28 33.06 42.97
C VAL A 12 18.94 32.84 41.51
N THR A 13 19.97 32.77 40.66
CA THR A 13 19.80 32.46 39.22
C THR A 13 19.65 30.93 39.09
N LEU A 14 18.41 30.47 38.87
CA LEU A 14 18.17 29.05 38.52
C LEU A 14 18.61 28.79 37.09
N LEU A 15 19.71 28.05 36.91
CA LEU A 15 20.21 27.60 35.62
C LEU A 15 19.41 26.35 35.21
N PHE A 16 18.42 26.51 34.30
CA PHE A 16 17.74 25.36 33.67
C PHE A 16 18.66 24.74 32.62
N VAL A 17 19.32 23.63 32.98
CA VAL A 17 20.06 22.79 32.02
C VAL A 17 19.03 21.94 31.28
N PHE A 18 18.69 22.31 30.04
CA PHE A 18 17.91 21.44 29.13
C PHE A 18 18.81 20.28 28.70
N LEU A 19 18.64 19.12 29.30
CA LEU A 19 19.20 17.86 28.82
C LEU A 19 18.49 17.48 27.51
N SER A 20 19.01 17.94 26.39
CA SER A 20 18.60 17.46 25.06
C SER A 20 19.14 16.03 24.90
N GLY A 21 18.39 15.03 25.35
CA GLY A 21 18.70 13.64 25.04
C GLY A 21 18.62 13.41 23.52
N PRO A 22 19.40 12.45 22.94
CA PRO A 22 19.29 12.13 21.54
C PRO A 22 17.86 11.69 21.24
N ALA A 23 17.17 12.42 20.35
CA ALA A 23 15.87 12.00 19.84
C ALA A 23 16.07 10.67 19.08
N VAL A 24 15.76 9.55 19.71
CA VAL A 24 15.70 8.26 19.03
C VAL A 24 14.56 8.37 18.02
N ALA A 25 14.89 8.50 16.73
CA ALA A 25 13.91 8.50 15.67
C ALA A 25 13.08 7.20 15.77
N GLN A 26 11.82 7.32 16.11
CA GLN A 26 10.92 6.18 16.21
C GLN A 26 10.82 5.51 14.84
N LYS A 27 11.15 4.22 14.79
CA LYS A 27 11.05 3.43 13.56
C LYS A 27 9.58 3.40 13.13
N LYS A 28 9.28 3.85 11.91
CA LYS A 28 7.93 3.80 11.34
C LYS A 28 7.42 2.37 11.33
N SER A 29 6.17 2.16 11.69
CA SER A 29 5.47 0.89 11.54
C SER A 29 5.39 0.46 10.06
N LEU A 30 5.12 -0.82 9.77
CA LEU A 30 4.90 -1.26 8.38
C LEU A 30 3.70 -0.54 7.77
N GLN A 31 2.64 -0.32 8.55
CA GLN A 31 1.47 0.42 8.10
C GLN A 31 1.83 1.85 7.69
N GLU A 32 2.60 2.59 8.48
CA GLU A 32 3.06 3.93 8.14
C GLU A 32 3.99 3.94 6.93
N GLN A 33 4.84 2.92 6.78
CA GLN A 33 5.73 2.78 5.63
C GLN A 33 4.98 2.48 4.33
N LEU A 34 3.81 1.82 4.38
CA LEU A 34 2.98 1.57 3.20
C LEU A 34 2.32 2.84 2.65
N VAL A 35 2.01 3.82 3.50
CA VAL A 35 1.32 5.05 3.08
C VAL A 35 2.04 5.71 1.91
N GLY A 36 1.26 6.01 0.86
CA GLY A 36 1.72 6.62 -0.37
C GLY A 36 1.24 5.89 -1.61
N THR A 37 1.86 6.21 -2.73
CA THR A 37 1.49 5.69 -4.06
C THR A 37 2.56 4.73 -4.56
N TRP A 38 2.10 3.60 -5.10
CA TRP A 38 2.94 2.53 -5.61
C TRP A 38 2.52 2.16 -7.04
N LEU A 39 3.48 1.98 -7.92
CA LEU A 39 3.26 1.54 -9.29
C LEU A 39 3.71 0.08 -9.42
N VAL A 40 2.90 -0.75 -10.10
CA VAL A 40 3.25 -2.15 -10.29
C VAL A 40 4.46 -2.29 -11.19
N ALA A 41 5.40 -3.15 -10.80
CA ALA A 41 6.55 -3.53 -11.62
C ALA A 41 6.35 -4.91 -12.24
N THR A 42 5.99 -5.94 -11.44
CA THR A 42 5.74 -7.30 -11.93
C THR A 42 4.59 -7.96 -11.19
N VAL A 43 3.91 -8.90 -11.86
CA VAL A 43 2.92 -9.82 -11.29
C VAL A 43 3.22 -11.21 -11.81
N ASP A 44 3.86 -12.02 -11.00
CA ASP A 44 4.23 -13.40 -11.32
C ASP A 44 3.25 -14.35 -10.64
N ASN A 45 2.35 -14.95 -11.42
CA ASN A 45 1.40 -15.96 -10.96
C ASN A 45 2.08 -17.32 -10.85
N ILE A 46 1.73 -18.09 -9.82
CA ILE A 46 2.30 -19.40 -9.53
C ILE A 46 1.17 -20.42 -9.50
N ARG A 47 1.22 -21.42 -10.39
CA ARG A 47 0.26 -22.52 -10.43
C ARG A 47 0.52 -23.52 -9.30
N PRO A 48 -0.42 -24.43 -8.99
CA PRO A 48 -0.22 -25.47 -7.99
C PRO A 48 0.97 -26.40 -8.26
N ASP A 49 1.37 -26.57 -9.53
CA ASP A 49 2.55 -27.35 -9.94
C ASP A 49 3.88 -26.58 -9.81
N GLY A 50 3.84 -25.31 -9.33
CA GLY A 50 4.98 -24.44 -9.19
C GLY A 50 5.37 -23.67 -10.45
N SER A 51 4.74 -23.93 -11.59
CA SER A 51 5.03 -23.19 -12.83
C SER A 51 4.58 -21.72 -12.72
N ARG A 52 5.35 -20.83 -13.35
CA ARG A 52 5.12 -19.37 -13.28
C ARG A 52 4.62 -18.83 -14.63
N PHE A 53 3.77 -17.82 -14.58
CA PHE A 53 3.31 -17.09 -15.75
C PHE A 53 2.84 -15.69 -15.36
N GLN A 54 2.76 -14.79 -16.31
CA GLN A 54 2.35 -13.40 -16.11
C GLN A 54 0.98 -13.18 -16.76
N SER A 55 -0.09 -13.30 -15.98
CA SER A 55 -1.47 -13.19 -16.49
C SER A 55 -1.78 -11.82 -17.11
N LEU A 56 -1.07 -10.77 -16.67
CA LEU A 56 -1.22 -9.40 -17.16
C LEU A 56 -0.08 -8.99 -18.12
N GLY A 57 0.70 -9.97 -18.59
CA GLY A 57 1.87 -9.73 -19.44
C GLY A 57 3.10 -9.18 -18.68
N PRO A 58 4.22 -8.97 -19.38
CA PRO A 58 5.51 -8.65 -18.75
C PRO A 58 5.62 -7.21 -18.24
N ASN A 59 4.74 -6.30 -18.69
CA ASN A 59 4.76 -4.88 -18.33
C ASN A 59 3.35 -4.42 -17.92
N PRO A 60 2.79 -4.94 -16.81
CA PRO A 60 1.46 -4.56 -16.36
C PRO A 60 1.43 -3.06 -16.04
N LYS A 61 0.26 -2.44 -16.16
CA LYS A 61 0.00 -1.07 -15.70
C LYS A 61 -0.86 -1.12 -14.46
N GLY A 62 -0.48 -0.39 -13.43
CA GLY A 62 -1.29 -0.40 -12.22
C GLY A 62 -0.77 0.53 -11.16
N ILE A 63 -1.66 0.86 -10.25
CA ILE A 63 -1.42 1.74 -9.13
C ILE A 63 -2.03 1.14 -7.88
N MET A 64 -1.34 1.29 -6.77
CA MET A 64 -1.82 1.03 -5.43
C MET A 64 -1.60 2.29 -4.60
N ILE A 65 -2.64 2.76 -3.96
CA ILE A 65 -2.60 3.93 -3.08
C ILE A 65 -3.02 3.48 -1.69
N PHE A 66 -2.22 3.80 -0.69
CA PHE A 66 -2.55 3.69 0.72
C PHE A 66 -2.59 5.09 1.33
N ASP A 67 -3.70 5.47 1.94
CA ASP A 67 -3.79 6.76 2.62
C ASP A 67 -3.54 6.63 4.14
N ALA A 68 -3.25 7.76 4.79
CA ALA A 68 -2.97 7.79 6.21
C ALA A 68 -4.20 7.49 7.09
N ASN A 69 -5.42 7.51 6.54
CA ASN A 69 -6.67 7.22 7.24
C ASN A 69 -7.08 5.73 7.13
N GLY A 70 -6.19 4.90 6.55
CA GLY A 70 -6.41 3.47 6.42
C GLY A 70 -7.28 3.07 5.24
N TRP A 71 -7.43 3.91 4.21
CA TRP A 71 -8.03 3.54 2.94
C TRP A 71 -6.99 3.10 1.93
N PHE A 72 -7.37 2.18 1.05
CA PHE A 72 -6.57 1.81 -0.10
C PHE A 72 -7.39 1.82 -1.40
N SER A 73 -6.69 2.01 -2.52
CA SER A 73 -7.22 1.80 -3.86
C SER A 73 -6.22 1.02 -4.69
N PHE A 74 -6.69 -0.04 -5.32
CA PHE A 74 -5.91 -0.93 -6.18
C PHE A 74 -6.48 -0.94 -7.58
N GLN A 75 -5.63 -0.72 -8.58
CA GLN A 75 -6.00 -0.83 -9.99
C GLN A 75 -4.84 -1.45 -10.76
N ILE A 76 -5.13 -2.46 -11.56
CA ILE A 76 -4.13 -3.11 -12.40
C ILE A 76 -4.73 -3.51 -13.74
N ALA A 77 -3.93 -3.43 -14.80
CA ALA A 77 -4.39 -3.76 -16.12
C ALA A 77 -3.26 -4.24 -17.03
N GLN A 78 -3.60 -5.18 -17.91
CA GLN A 78 -2.79 -5.57 -19.04
C GLN A 78 -2.77 -4.43 -20.07
N PRO A 79 -1.62 -3.97 -20.54
CA PRO A 79 -1.55 -3.02 -21.66
C PRO A 79 -1.99 -3.68 -22.97
N GLY A 80 -2.41 -2.87 -23.95
CA GLY A 80 -2.73 -3.38 -25.30
C GLY A 80 -4.07 -4.12 -25.42
N ARG A 81 -4.95 -4.04 -24.40
CA ARG A 81 -6.32 -4.53 -24.53
C ARG A 81 -7.03 -3.85 -25.72
N PRO A 82 -7.90 -4.56 -26.46
CA PRO A 82 -8.65 -3.95 -27.55
C PRO A 82 -9.51 -2.78 -27.04
N LYS A 83 -9.58 -1.71 -27.83
CA LYS A 83 -10.53 -0.64 -27.61
C LYS A 83 -11.91 -1.09 -28.07
N PHE A 84 -12.97 -0.61 -27.45
CA PHE A 84 -14.32 -0.85 -27.92
C PHE A 84 -14.53 -0.14 -29.26
N ALA A 85 -14.89 -0.90 -30.29
CA ALA A 85 -15.14 -0.37 -31.63
C ALA A 85 -16.30 0.63 -31.65
N SER A 86 -17.26 0.45 -30.73
CA SER A 86 -18.42 1.36 -30.58
C SER A 86 -18.08 2.66 -29.85
N ASP A 87 -16.88 2.79 -29.27
CA ASP A 87 -16.49 3.85 -28.31
C ASP A 87 -17.48 4.00 -27.11
N ASN A 88 -18.27 2.97 -26.86
CA ASN A 88 -19.26 2.92 -25.79
C ASN A 88 -19.07 1.65 -24.96
N ARG A 89 -18.71 1.81 -23.67
CA ARG A 89 -18.43 0.69 -22.75
C ARG A 89 -19.63 -0.26 -22.52
N LEU A 90 -20.84 0.17 -22.82
CA LEU A 90 -22.07 -0.63 -22.69
C LEU A 90 -22.41 -1.38 -23.98
N GLN A 91 -21.68 -1.15 -25.08
CA GLN A 91 -21.90 -1.72 -26.41
C GLN A 91 -20.65 -2.46 -26.92
N GLY A 92 -19.87 -3.03 -26.01
CA GLY A 92 -18.74 -3.86 -26.37
C GLY A 92 -19.17 -5.21 -26.93
N THR A 93 -18.39 -5.76 -27.86
CA THR A 93 -18.54 -7.16 -28.30
C THR A 93 -18.26 -8.12 -27.13
N ALA A 94 -18.60 -9.38 -27.30
CA ALA A 94 -18.31 -10.41 -26.30
C ALA A 94 -16.79 -10.51 -26.03
N GLU A 95 -15.98 -10.43 -27.10
CA GLU A 95 -14.51 -10.50 -27.06
C GLU A 95 -13.91 -9.27 -26.36
N GLU A 96 -14.39 -8.06 -26.66
CA GLU A 96 -13.95 -6.82 -26.01
C GLU A 96 -14.27 -6.83 -24.51
N ASN A 97 -15.49 -7.24 -24.16
CA ASN A 97 -15.91 -7.37 -22.77
C ASN A 97 -15.07 -8.41 -22.02
N LYS A 98 -14.84 -9.59 -22.62
CA LYS A 98 -13.99 -10.64 -22.08
C LYS A 98 -12.56 -10.15 -21.87
N ALA A 99 -11.96 -9.50 -22.85
CA ALA A 99 -10.60 -8.97 -22.75
C ALA A 99 -10.49 -7.89 -21.66
N THR A 100 -11.51 -7.07 -21.48
CA THR A 100 -11.57 -6.04 -20.44
C THR A 100 -11.63 -6.68 -19.06
N VAL A 101 -12.51 -7.67 -18.83
CA VAL A 101 -12.66 -8.34 -17.53
C VAL A 101 -11.41 -9.17 -17.19
N GLN A 102 -10.90 -9.96 -18.15
CA GLN A 102 -9.73 -10.81 -17.90
C GLN A 102 -8.41 -10.02 -17.82
N GLY A 103 -8.35 -8.87 -18.45
CA GLY A 103 -7.16 -8.03 -18.53
C GLY A 103 -7.12 -6.89 -17.50
N SER A 104 -8.03 -6.82 -16.53
CA SER A 104 -8.01 -5.78 -15.50
C SER A 104 -8.66 -6.22 -14.20
N LEU A 105 -8.21 -5.60 -13.11
CA LEU A 105 -8.80 -5.78 -11.78
C LEU A 105 -8.66 -4.47 -11.01
N SER A 106 -9.75 -4.02 -10.39
CA SER A 106 -9.73 -2.86 -9.50
C SER A 106 -10.60 -3.11 -8.28
N TYR A 107 -10.16 -2.64 -7.12
CA TYR A 107 -10.90 -2.71 -5.87
C TYR A 107 -10.38 -1.69 -4.89
N TYR A 108 -11.19 -1.34 -3.91
CA TYR A 108 -10.82 -0.41 -2.85
C TYR A 108 -11.46 -0.83 -1.52
N GLY A 109 -10.99 -0.24 -0.44
CA GLY A 109 -11.52 -0.47 0.90
C GLY A 109 -10.60 0.03 1.99
N LYS A 110 -10.65 -0.63 3.14
CA LYS A 110 -9.81 -0.35 4.30
C LYS A 110 -8.64 -1.31 4.36
N PHE A 111 -7.51 -0.86 4.93
CA PHE A 111 -6.37 -1.73 5.19
C PHE A 111 -5.87 -1.63 6.62
N SER A 112 -5.26 -2.70 7.07
CA SER A 112 -4.46 -2.75 8.28
C SER A 112 -3.27 -3.70 8.10
N VAL A 113 -2.27 -3.61 8.97
CA VAL A 113 -1.11 -4.50 8.94
C VAL A 113 -0.99 -5.21 10.27
N ASP A 114 -0.90 -6.55 10.24
CA ASP A 114 -0.35 -7.31 11.34
C ASP A 114 1.18 -7.20 11.29
N GLU A 115 1.74 -6.43 12.21
CA GLU A 115 3.18 -6.14 12.26
C GLU A 115 4.01 -7.38 12.60
N ALA A 116 3.48 -8.31 13.41
CA ALA A 116 4.20 -9.50 13.85
C ALA A 116 4.35 -10.51 12.71
N ASP A 117 3.26 -10.79 12.00
CA ASP A 117 3.21 -11.76 10.91
C ASP A 117 3.45 -11.12 9.53
N ARG A 118 3.60 -9.78 9.49
CA ARG A 118 3.77 -8.99 8.26
C ARG A 118 2.63 -9.20 7.26
N VAL A 119 1.41 -9.41 7.77
CA VAL A 119 0.22 -9.60 6.94
C VAL A 119 -0.48 -8.26 6.71
N LEU A 120 -0.57 -7.86 5.46
CA LEU A 120 -1.41 -6.76 5.00
C LEU A 120 -2.82 -7.29 4.75
N HIS A 121 -3.77 -6.79 5.51
CA HIS A 121 -5.21 -7.04 5.35
C HIS A 121 -5.81 -5.97 4.45
N LEU A 122 -6.47 -6.38 3.38
CA LEU A 122 -7.20 -5.53 2.45
C LEU A 122 -8.70 -5.88 2.57
N TYR A 123 -9.42 -5.16 3.42
CA TYR A 123 -10.87 -5.31 3.61
C TYR A 123 -11.57 -4.62 2.45
N VAL A 124 -11.95 -5.43 1.44
CA VAL A 124 -12.50 -4.92 0.19
C VAL A 124 -13.93 -4.45 0.38
N GLU A 125 -14.18 -3.18 0.08
CA GLU A 125 -15.52 -2.60 0.13
C GLU A 125 -16.26 -2.83 -1.20
N SER A 126 -15.58 -2.61 -2.33
CA SER A 126 -16.11 -2.94 -3.65
C SER A 126 -15.01 -3.24 -4.67
N SER A 127 -15.33 -4.06 -5.66
CA SER A 127 -14.40 -4.57 -6.65
C SER A 127 -15.05 -4.67 -8.04
N SER A 128 -14.23 -4.52 -9.08
CA SER A 128 -14.61 -4.90 -10.45
C SER A 128 -14.77 -6.42 -10.63
N TYR A 129 -14.32 -7.23 -9.68
CA TYR A 129 -14.56 -8.66 -9.56
C TYR A 129 -15.44 -8.89 -8.33
N PRO A 130 -16.78 -9.03 -8.48
CA PRO A 130 -17.73 -9.01 -7.36
C PRO A 130 -17.45 -10.02 -6.26
N ASN A 131 -16.75 -11.12 -6.56
CA ASN A 131 -16.38 -12.13 -5.57
C ASN A 131 -15.38 -11.61 -4.51
N PHE A 132 -14.82 -10.41 -4.74
CA PHE A 132 -13.96 -9.77 -3.76
C PHE A 132 -14.70 -8.80 -2.84
N ASP A 133 -15.96 -8.47 -3.12
CA ASP A 133 -16.73 -7.56 -2.27
C ASP A 133 -16.92 -8.19 -0.87
N GLY A 134 -16.60 -7.42 0.17
CA GLY A 134 -16.73 -7.82 1.56
C GLY A 134 -15.70 -8.80 2.10
N ILE A 135 -14.68 -9.22 1.32
CA ILE A 135 -13.64 -10.13 1.80
C ILE A 135 -12.46 -9.40 2.45
N ASP A 136 -11.73 -10.12 3.29
CA ASP A 136 -10.36 -9.79 3.73
C ASP A 136 -9.36 -10.42 2.76
N ASN A 137 -8.86 -9.64 1.82
CA ASN A 137 -7.91 -10.10 0.80
C ASN A 137 -6.47 -9.93 1.30
N LYS A 138 -5.90 -10.98 1.88
CA LYS A 138 -4.61 -10.94 2.57
C LYS A 138 -3.41 -10.92 1.63
N ARG A 139 -2.35 -10.21 2.05
CA ARG A 139 -1.03 -10.20 1.40
C ARG A 139 0.05 -10.38 2.45
N ILE A 140 1.02 -11.22 2.19
CA ILE A 140 2.18 -11.42 3.06
C ILE A 140 3.30 -10.50 2.54
N ILE A 141 3.68 -9.50 3.32
CA ILE A 141 4.76 -8.57 2.97
C ILE A 141 6.09 -9.31 3.10
N THR A 142 6.71 -9.63 1.98
CA THR A 142 8.01 -10.32 1.93
C THR A 142 9.17 -9.34 2.01
N SER A 143 9.00 -8.12 1.49
CA SER A 143 9.97 -7.03 1.58
C SER A 143 9.27 -5.68 1.54
N LEU A 144 9.74 -4.71 2.32
CA LEU A 144 9.31 -3.32 2.28
C LEU A 144 10.51 -2.41 2.56
N SER A 145 10.76 -1.51 1.64
CA SER A 145 11.75 -0.44 1.73
C SER A 145 11.12 0.91 1.35
N GLU A 146 11.91 1.96 1.34
CA GLU A 146 11.44 3.28 0.93
C GLU A 146 10.90 3.29 -0.52
N ASP A 147 11.56 2.56 -1.45
CA ASP A 147 11.27 2.60 -2.89
C ASP A 147 10.58 1.33 -3.42
N GLU A 148 10.53 0.23 -2.65
CA GLU A 148 10.05 -1.06 -3.13
C GLU A 148 9.20 -1.79 -2.08
N LEU A 149 8.05 -2.31 -2.53
CA LEU A 149 7.20 -3.22 -1.79
C LEU A 149 7.07 -4.53 -2.55
N LYS A 150 7.33 -5.65 -1.87
CA LYS A 150 7.08 -7.00 -2.38
C LYS A 150 6.12 -7.72 -1.46
N TRP A 151 5.16 -8.39 -2.07
CA TRP A 151 4.29 -9.28 -1.33
C TRP A 151 4.01 -10.59 -2.06
N TYR A 152 3.60 -11.57 -1.29
CA TYR A 152 3.03 -12.82 -1.75
C TYR A 152 1.51 -12.79 -1.54
N SER A 153 0.74 -13.16 -2.56
CA SER A 153 -0.71 -13.30 -2.53
C SER A 153 -1.04 -14.78 -2.41
N PRO A 154 -1.54 -15.27 -1.27
CA PRO A 154 -1.86 -16.68 -1.07
C PRO A 154 -3.10 -17.14 -1.86
N ALA A 155 -3.97 -16.20 -2.23
CA ALA A 155 -5.13 -16.44 -3.06
C ALA A 155 -5.34 -15.27 -4.03
N GLY A 156 -5.39 -15.56 -5.32
CA GLY A 156 -5.65 -14.58 -6.37
C GLY A 156 -7.01 -14.81 -7.03
N SER A 157 -7.52 -13.80 -7.76
CA SER A 157 -8.80 -13.86 -8.48
C SER A 157 -8.86 -14.90 -9.60
N ILE A 158 -7.72 -15.49 -9.97
CA ILE A 158 -7.61 -16.50 -11.05
C ILE A 158 -7.26 -17.90 -10.52
N GLY A 159 -7.43 -18.14 -9.21
CA GLY A 159 -7.18 -19.44 -8.59
C GLY A 159 -5.70 -19.83 -8.46
N THR A 160 -4.80 -18.87 -8.52
CA THR A 160 -3.35 -19.06 -8.33
C THR A 160 -2.84 -18.22 -7.17
N THR A 161 -1.65 -18.55 -6.68
CA THR A 161 -0.89 -17.61 -5.84
C THR A 161 -0.11 -16.62 -6.73
N ALA A 162 0.41 -15.54 -6.15
CA ALA A 162 1.21 -14.60 -6.91
C ALA A 162 2.27 -13.89 -6.06
N GLU A 163 3.41 -13.61 -6.69
CA GLU A 163 4.41 -12.66 -6.18
C GLU A 163 4.25 -11.35 -6.95
N VAL A 164 4.17 -10.24 -6.23
CA VAL A 164 3.96 -8.93 -6.83
C VAL A 164 5.01 -7.96 -6.32
N VAL A 165 5.59 -7.22 -7.25
CA VAL A 165 6.57 -6.16 -6.95
C VAL A 165 5.98 -4.81 -7.32
N TRP A 166 6.08 -3.88 -6.39
CA TRP A 166 5.67 -2.50 -6.54
C TRP A 166 6.85 -1.57 -6.33
N LYS A 167 6.87 -0.46 -7.07
CA LYS A 167 7.83 0.63 -6.89
C LYS A 167 7.10 1.87 -6.42
N ARG A 168 7.68 2.59 -5.46
CA ARG A 168 7.09 3.85 -5.00
C ARG A 168 7.07 4.86 -6.14
N ALA A 169 5.93 5.53 -6.33
CA ALA A 169 5.84 6.65 -7.26
C ALA A 169 6.66 7.83 -6.72
N LYS A 170 7.44 8.45 -7.60
CA LYS A 170 8.25 9.66 -7.32
C LYS A 170 7.51 10.89 -7.76
#